data_80ffd01f1d7de0fe6bc05427dedecc10
#
_entry.id   80ffd01f1d7de0fe6bc05427dedecc10
#
_cell.length_a   1.000
_cell.length_b   1.000
_cell.length_c   1.000
_cell.angle_alpha   90.00
_cell.angle_beta   90.00
_cell.angle_gamma   90.00
#
_symmetry.space_group_name_H-M   'P 1'
#
loop_
_entity.id
_entity.type
_entity.pdbx_description
1 polymer ?
#
loop_
_entity_poly.entity_id
_entity_poly.type
_entity_poly.pdbx_seq_one_letter_code
_entity_poly.pdbx_strand_id
1 'polypeptide(L)'
;MIGYVTIGTNDLERSRAYFDALFEPLGVKRVMQLDHGFTMYGTAVDRPSVVITPPYDGGPATAGNGNMVALFMDSPDKVDNFHARALELGGSNEGDPGFRGDPSFGYYFAYFRDPDGHKFAVFNITPQADG
;
A
#
# COMPACT_ATOMS: atom_id res chain seq x y z
N MET A 1 2.29 12.94 -11.86
CA MET A 1 1.82 14.02 -11.00
C MET A 1 2.20 13.80 -9.55
N ILE A 2 1.70 12.75 -8.89
CA ILE A 2 2.08 12.48 -7.51
C ILE A 2 3.51 11.94 -7.46
N GLY A 3 4.39 12.60 -6.68
CA GLY A 3 5.75 12.13 -6.47
C GLY A 3 5.79 11.05 -5.41
N TYR A 4 5.27 11.34 -4.22
CA TYR A 4 5.13 10.34 -3.16
C TYR A 4 4.00 10.74 -2.21
N VAL A 5 3.52 9.76 -1.44
CA VAL A 5 2.61 9.97 -0.33
C VAL A 5 3.34 9.58 0.95
N THR A 6 3.05 10.26 2.05
CA THR A 6 3.67 10.01 3.34
C THR A 6 2.63 9.48 4.31
N ILE A 7 2.97 8.39 4.99
CA ILE A 7 2.16 7.83 6.08
C ILE A 7 3.02 7.77 7.35
N GLY A 8 2.39 8.03 8.49
CA GLY A 8 3.08 8.06 9.77
C GLY A 8 3.18 6.69 10.41
N THR A 9 4.21 6.48 11.22
CA THR A 9 4.32 5.25 12.03
C THR A 9 4.66 5.59 13.46
N ASN A 10 4.14 4.77 14.37
CA ASN A 10 4.50 4.82 15.80
C ASN A 10 5.59 3.81 16.14
N ASP A 11 5.98 2.97 15.18
CA ASP A 11 7.02 1.95 15.37
C ASP A 11 7.73 1.78 14.03
N LEU A 12 8.82 2.53 13.88
CA LEU A 12 9.53 2.60 12.59
C LEU A 12 10.10 1.25 12.17
N GLU A 13 10.68 0.48 13.10
CA GLU A 13 11.27 -0.82 12.76
C GLU A 13 10.21 -1.82 12.32
N ARG A 14 9.07 -1.84 13.01
CA ARG A 14 7.94 -2.68 12.61
C ARG A 14 7.40 -2.29 11.24
N SER A 15 7.24 -1.00 11.00
CA SER A 15 6.72 -0.50 9.72
C SER A 15 7.70 -0.82 8.59
N ARG A 16 8.99 -0.63 8.80
CA ARG A 16 10.01 -0.99 7.82
C ARG A 16 10.00 -2.48 7.51
N ALA A 17 9.95 -3.33 8.52
CA ALA A 17 9.89 -4.78 8.32
C ALA A 17 8.66 -5.18 7.51
N TYR A 18 7.52 -4.56 7.82
CA TYR A 18 6.26 -4.82 7.11
C TYR A 18 6.38 -4.46 5.62
N PHE A 19 6.79 -3.25 5.31
CA PHE A 19 6.84 -2.78 3.92
C PHE A 19 8.01 -3.35 3.13
N ASP A 20 9.15 -3.63 3.75
CA ASP A 20 10.24 -4.36 3.11
C ASP A 20 9.74 -5.70 2.57
N ALA A 21 9.01 -6.44 3.39
CA ALA A 21 8.48 -7.75 3.01
C ALA A 21 7.30 -7.65 2.05
N LEU A 22 6.38 -6.70 2.28
CA LEU A 22 5.18 -6.55 1.47
C LEU A 22 5.52 -6.17 0.03
N PHE A 23 6.47 -5.26 -0.17
CA PHE A 23 6.82 -4.73 -1.48
C PHE A 23 7.86 -5.55 -2.23
N GLU A 24 8.54 -6.48 -1.56
CA GLU A 24 9.63 -7.25 -2.17
C GLU A 24 9.21 -7.97 -3.45
N PRO A 25 8.06 -8.69 -3.51
CA PRO A 25 7.67 -9.37 -4.75
C PRO A 25 7.39 -8.44 -5.92
N LEU A 26 7.16 -7.14 -5.68
CA LEU A 26 6.92 -6.15 -6.72
C LEU A 26 8.21 -5.51 -7.24
N GLY A 27 9.36 -5.85 -6.67
CA GLY A 27 10.61 -5.16 -6.98
C GLY A 27 10.67 -3.75 -6.42
N VAL A 28 9.78 -3.40 -5.50
CA VAL A 28 9.75 -2.11 -4.81
C VAL A 28 10.59 -2.24 -3.55
N LYS A 29 11.49 -1.29 -3.35
CA LYS A 29 12.46 -1.32 -2.25
C LYS A 29 12.69 0.08 -1.69
N ARG A 30 13.45 0.16 -0.60
CA ARG A 30 13.89 1.45 -0.06
C ARG A 30 14.81 2.13 -1.07
N VAL A 31 14.37 3.27 -1.60
CA VAL A 31 15.17 4.07 -2.56
C VAL A 31 15.76 5.30 -1.89
N MET A 32 15.28 5.67 -0.71
CA MET A 32 15.82 6.75 0.09
C MET A 32 15.54 6.49 1.57
N GLN A 33 16.50 6.83 2.42
CA GLN A 33 16.39 6.63 3.85
C GLN A 33 17.16 7.74 4.55
N LEU A 34 16.46 8.47 5.43
CA LEU A 34 17.05 9.58 6.17
C LEU A 34 17.19 9.23 7.66
N ASP A 35 18.09 9.92 8.37
CA ASP A 35 18.44 9.59 9.74
C ASP A 35 17.26 9.68 10.73
N HIS A 36 16.32 10.61 10.49
CA HIS A 36 15.15 10.75 11.36
C HIS A 36 14.06 9.70 11.10
N GLY A 37 14.24 8.83 10.11
CA GLY A 37 13.32 7.71 9.87
C GLY A 37 12.56 7.76 8.56
N PHE A 38 12.58 8.88 7.82
CA PHE A 38 11.96 8.97 6.50
C PHE A 38 12.48 7.83 5.62
N THR A 39 11.60 6.97 5.15
CA THR A 39 11.94 5.79 4.36
C THR A 39 11.03 5.74 3.14
N MET A 40 11.60 5.88 1.95
CA MET A 40 10.86 5.92 0.69
C MET A 40 10.93 4.57 -0.01
N TYR A 41 9.76 4.00 -0.30
CA TYR A 41 9.63 2.75 -1.04
C TYR A 41 9.16 3.02 -2.45
N GLY A 42 9.94 2.59 -3.42
CA GLY A 42 9.63 2.77 -4.82
C GLY A 42 10.61 2.03 -5.71
N THR A 43 10.59 2.33 -7.00
CA THR A 43 11.54 1.79 -7.98
C THR A 43 12.68 2.77 -8.23
N ALA A 44 12.44 4.06 -8.05
CA ALA A 44 13.44 5.13 -8.13
C ALA A 44 12.91 6.36 -7.41
N VAL A 45 13.79 7.29 -7.05
CA VAL A 45 13.42 8.50 -6.29
C VAL A 45 12.54 9.46 -7.08
N ASP A 46 12.54 9.37 -8.39
CA ASP A 46 11.73 10.21 -9.29
C ASP A 46 10.46 9.51 -9.78
N ARG A 47 10.09 8.41 -9.18
CA ARG A 47 8.88 7.65 -9.51
C ARG A 47 7.91 7.67 -8.33
N PRO A 48 6.59 7.51 -8.58
CA PRO A 48 5.62 7.48 -7.51
C PRO A 48 6.00 6.46 -6.43
N SER A 49 5.99 6.92 -5.18
CA SER A 49 6.52 6.15 -4.05
C SER A 49 5.64 6.30 -2.82
N VAL A 50 5.79 5.37 -1.90
CA VAL A 50 5.18 5.43 -0.58
C VAL A 50 6.29 5.67 0.45
N VAL A 51 6.09 6.67 1.30
CA VAL A 51 7.04 7.01 2.36
C VAL A 51 6.42 6.67 3.70
N ILE A 52 7.20 6.01 4.55
CA ILE A 52 6.86 5.88 5.97
C ILE A 52 7.83 6.72 6.79
N THR A 53 7.32 7.34 7.86
CA THR A 53 8.14 8.19 8.72
C THR A 53 7.46 8.37 10.07
N PRO A 54 8.24 8.55 11.16
CA PRO A 54 7.66 9.14 12.37
C PRO A 54 7.07 10.53 12.04
N PRO A 55 5.96 10.94 12.69
CA PRO A 55 5.40 12.26 12.44
C PRO A 55 6.41 13.38 12.70
N TYR A 56 6.38 14.41 11.85
CA TYR A 56 7.33 15.53 11.93
C TYR A 56 7.26 16.27 13.26
N ASP A 57 6.05 16.37 13.85
CA ASP A 57 5.85 17.07 15.12
C ASP A 57 6.21 16.25 16.36
N GLY A 58 6.67 15.02 16.19
CA GLY A 58 7.04 14.13 17.29
C GLY A 58 5.87 13.52 18.04
N GLY A 59 4.64 13.83 17.66
CA GLY A 59 3.44 13.27 18.25
C GLY A 59 3.11 11.89 17.70
N PRO A 60 2.04 11.25 18.23
CA PRO A 60 1.62 9.95 17.71
C PRO A 60 1.10 10.02 16.29
N ALA A 61 1.42 9.03 15.48
CA ALA A 61 0.85 8.88 14.15
C ALA A 61 -0.59 8.40 14.26
N THR A 62 -1.45 8.94 13.39
CA THR A 62 -2.83 8.49 13.22
C THR A 62 -3.09 8.20 11.76
N ALA A 63 -4.02 7.29 11.47
CA ALA A 63 -4.35 6.95 10.09
C ALA A 63 -5.09 8.07 9.36
N GLY A 64 -5.87 8.85 10.10
CA GLY A 64 -6.76 9.86 9.51
C GLY A 64 -8.01 9.20 8.92
N ASN A 65 -9.18 9.68 9.32
CA ASN A 65 -10.44 9.15 8.82
C ASN A 65 -10.68 9.66 7.39
N GLY A 66 -10.92 8.73 6.46
CA GLY A 66 -11.15 9.08 5.06
C GLY A 66 -9.91 9.01 4.16
N ASN A 67 -8.72 8.80 4.74
CA ASN A 67 -7.50 8.66 3.95
C ASN A 67 -7.29 7.23 3.48
N MET A 68 -6.81 7.07 2.25
CA MET A 68 -6.49 5.77 1.69
C MET A 68 -5.44 5.92 0.59
N VAL A 69 -4.51 4.97 0.55
CA VAL A 69 -3.55 4.85 -0.55
C VAL A 69 -3.96 3.66 -1.40
N ALA A 70 -4.10 3.86 -2.70
CA ALA A 70 -4.50 2.80 -3.64
C ALA A 70 -3.30 2.40 -4.50
N LEU A 71 -3.01 1.10 -4.50
CA LEU A 71 -1.89 0.51 -5.20
C LEU A 71 -2.38 -0.29 -6.40
N PHE A 72 -1.90 0.05 -7.59
CA PHE A 72 -2.31 -0.61 -8.82
C PHE A 72 -1.50 -1.89 -9.06
N MET A 73 -2.22 -2.96 -9.46
CA MET A 73 -1.62 -4.22 -9.91
C MET A 73 -2.05 -4.48 -11.35
N ASP A 74 -1.23 -5.15 -12.12
CA ASP A 74 -1.51 -5.37 -13.55
C ASP A 74 -2.38 -6.60 -13.82
N SER A 75 -2.82 -7.31 -12.78
CA SER A 75 -3.76 -8.44 -12.92
C SER A 75 -4.54 -8.67 -11.62
N PRO A 76 -5.75 -9.29 -11.71
CA PRO A 76 -6.48 -9.70 -10.51
C PRO A 76 -5.71 -10.69 -9.62
N ASP A 77 -4.94 -11.61 -10.21
CA ASP A 77 -4.14 -12.57 -9.44
C ASP A 77 -3.12 -11.85 -8.54
N LYS A 78 -2.53 -10.79 -9.03
CA LYS A 78 -1.59 -9.98 -8.24
C LYS A 78 -2.30 -9.23 -7.12
N VAL A 79 -3.54 -8.82 -7.30
CA VAL A 79 -4.37 -8.25 -6.23
C VAL A 79 -4.58 -9.30 -5.13
N ASP A 80 -4.98 -10.50 -5.50
CA ASP A 80 -5.19 -11.59 -4.55
C ASP A 80 -3.93 -11.88 -3.74
N ASN A 81 -2.81 -12.03 -4.43
CA ASN A 81 -1.53 -12.39 -3.80
C ASN A 81 -1.03 -11.28 -2.88
N PHE A 82 -1.13 -10.03 -3.31
CA PHE A 82 -0.69 -8.89 -2.52
C PHE A 82 -1.53 -8.73 -1.26
N HIS A 83 -2.85 -8.84 -1.38
CA HIS A 83 -3.77 -8.74 -0.24
C HIS A 83 -3.50 -9.86 0.77
N ALA A 84 -3.37 -11.10 0.31
CA ALA A 84 -3.07 -12.23 1.20
C ALA A 84 -1.75 -12.01 1.95
N ARG A 85 -0.73 -11.52 1.26
CA ARG A 85 0.57 -11.23 1.87
C ARG A 85 0.47 -10.10 2.89
N ALA A 86 -0.31 -9.05 2.59
CA ALA A 86 -0.50 -7.94 3.51
C ALA A 86 -1.09 -8.41 4.85
N LEU A 87 -2.05 -9.32 4.81
CA LEU A 87 -2.65 -9.88 6.02
C LEU A 87 -1.70 -10.82 6.74
N GLU A 88 -1.00 -11.68 6.01
CA GLU A 88 -0.04 -12.63 6.58
C GLU A 88 1.08 -11.91 7.34
N LEU A 89 1.51 -10.75 6.85
CA LEU A 89 2.58 -9.96 7.47
C LEU A 89 2.13 -9.14 8.68
N GLY A 90 0.84 -9.09 8.97
CA GLY A 90 0.32 -8.40 10.17
C GLY A 90 -0.67 -7.28 9.90
N GLY A 91 -1.08 -7.08 8.65
CA GLY A 91 -2.16 -6.16 8.32
C GLY A 91 -3.52 -6.74 8.68
N SER A 92 -4.54 -5.89 8.66
CA SER A 92 -5.92 -6.29 8.91
C SER A 92 -6.78 -6.15 7.66
N ASN A 93 -7.77 -7.04 7.51
CA ASN A 93 -8.64 -7.08 6.35
C ASN A 93 -9.71 -5.97 6.44
N GLU A 94 -9.88 -5.22 5.35
CA GLU A 94 -10.94 -4.21 5.20
C GLU A 94 -11.84 -4.51 4.01
N GLY A 95 -11.56 -5.57 3.25
CA GLY A 95 -12.36 -6.01 2.12
C GLY A 95 -11.67 -7.07 1.30
N ASP A 96 -12.30 -8.25 1.17
CA ASP A 96 -11.74 -9.35 0.41
C ASP A 96 -11.60 -9.01 -1.07
N PRO A 97 -10.64 -9.62 -1.77
CA PRO A 97 -10.51 -9.43 -3.22
C PRO A 97 -11.77 -9.84 -3.96
N GLY A 98 -12.18 -9.02 -4.90
CA GLY A 98 -13.36 -9.30 -5.72
C GLY A 98 -13.73 -8.10 -6.59
N PHE A 99 -14.65 -8.36 -7.51
CA PHE A 99 -15.18 -7.28 -8.34
C PHE A 99 -16.07 -6.34 -7.52
N ARG A 100 -15.97 -5.07 -7.83
CA ARG A 100 -16.86 -4.04 -7.29
C ARG A 100 -17.72 -3.51 -8.43
N GLY A 101 -19.05 -3.56 -8.23
CA GLY A 101 -19.99 -3.28 -9.31
C GLY A 101 -20.11 -4.44 -10.28
N ASP A 102 -20.54 -4.16 -11.50
CA ASP A 102 -20.70 -5.18 -12.54
C ASP A 102 -19.32 -5.74 -12.93
N PRO A 103 -19.14 -7.08 -12.95
CA PRO A 103 -17.86 -7.67 -13.34
C PRO A 103 -17.34 -7.25 -14.71
N SER A 104 -18.24 -6.86 -15.63
CA SER A 104 -17.84 -6.39 -16.96
C SER A 104 -17.06 -5.08 -16.93
N PHE A 105 -17.18 -4.31 -15.84
CA PHE A 105 -16.37 -3.10 -15.66
C PHE A 105 -14.91 -3.41 -15.36
N GLY A 106 -14.63 -4.61 -14.84
CA GLY A 106 -13.28 -5.04 -14.54
C GLY A 106 -12.65 -4.36 -13.33
N TYR A 107 -13.46 -3.85 -12.41
CA TYR A 107 -12.97 -3.18 -11.18
C TYR A 107 -12.74 -4.23 -10.10
N TYR A 108 -11.52 -4.73 -10.02
CA TYR A 108 -11.14 -5.78 -9.06
C TYR A 108 -10.32 -5.16 -7.95
N PHE A 109 -10.86 -5.15 -6.73
CA PHE A 109 -10.29 -4.44 -5.58
C PHE A 109 -10.21 -5.33 -4.36
N ALA A 110 -9.26 -5.02 -3.48
CA ALA A 110 -9.19 -5.53 -2.13
C ALA A 110 -8.70 -4.40 -1.22
N TYR A 111 -8.99 -4.49 0.06
CA TYR A 111 -8.66 -3.45 1.04
C TYR A 111 -8.04 -4.06 2.28
N PHE A 112 -7.06 -3.36 2.83
CA PHE A 112 -6.42 -3.76 4.08
C PHE A 112 -5.92 -2.53 4.83
N ARG A 113 -5.53 -2.74 6.10
CA ARG A 113 -4.80 -1.73 6.87
C ARG A 113 -3.44 -2.27 7.24
N ASP A 114 -2.44 -1.39 7.24
CA ASP A 114 -1.12 -1.73 7.74
C ASP A 114 -1.12 -1.80 9.29
N PRO A 115 -0.01 -2.22 9.93
CA PRO A 115 0.02 -2.31 11.40
C PRO A 115 -0.22 -1.00 12.15
N ASP A 116 -0.03 0.15 11.51
CA ASP A 116 -0.35 1.46 12.10
C ASP A 116 -1.79 1.89 11.82
N GLY A 117 -2.56 1.10 11.10
CA GLY A 117 -3.98 1.37 10.81
C GLY A 117 -4.24 2.16 9.54
N HIS A 118 -3.22 2.44 8.72
CA HIS A 118 -3.41 3.13 7.44
C HIS A 118 -4.15 2.24 6.46
N LYS A 119 -5.18 2.79 5.82
CA LYS A 119 -5.97 2.05 4.84
C LYS A 119 -5.32 2.08 3.48
N PHE A 120 -5.27 0.89 2.88
CA PHE A 120 -4.79 0.69 1.51
C PHE A 120 -5.87 0.00 0.69
N ALA A 121 -5.98 0.40 -0.56
CA ALA A 121 -6.60 -0.43 -1.59
C ALA A 121 -5.51 -1.05 -2.43
N VAL A 122 -5.73 -2.25 -2.90
CA VAL A 122 -4.94 -2.86 -3.96
C VAL A 122 -5.91 -3.27 -5.06
N PHE A 123 -5.59 -2.90 -6.31
CA PHE A 123 -6.60 -3.01 -7.36
C PHE A 123 -6.02 -3.23 -8.74
N ASN A 124 -6.87 -3.80 -9.59
CA ASN A 124 -6.67 -3.89 -11.01
C ASN A 124 -7.95 -3.41 -11.71
N ILE A 125 -7.79 -2.67 -12.78
CA ILE A 125 -8.89 -2.28 -13.64
C ILE A 125 -8.58 -2.84 -15.04
N THR A 126 -9.31 -3.88 -15.43
CA THR A 126 -9.20 -4.50 -16.75
C THR A 126 -10.59 -4.70 -17.29
N PRO A 127 -11.13 -3.72 -18.06
CA PRO A 127 -12.45 -3.86 -18.64
C PRO A 127 -12.55 -5.15 -19.44
N GLN A 128 -13.65 -5.90 -19.24
CA GLN A 128 -13.88 -7.12 -19.97
C GLN A 128 -14.30 -6.78 -21.40
N ALA A 129 -13.74 -7.51 -22.36
CA ALA A 129 -14.15 -7.35 -23.74
C ALA A 129 -15.61 -7.78 -23.88
N ASP A 130 -16.39 -7.00 -24.62
CA ASP A 130 -17.74 -7.41 -25.01
C ASP A 130 -17.61 -8.64 -25.91
N GLY A 131 -18.18 -9.72 -25.45
CA GLY A 131 -18.08 -11.08 -25.94
C GLY A 131 -18.02 -11.34 -27.41
#